data_99ed84af887f2609d63d83f285f99cb9
#
_entry.id   99ed84af887f2609d63d83f285f99cb9
#
_cell.length_a   1.000
_cell.length_b   1.000
_cell.length_c   1.000
_cell.angle_alpha   90.00
_cell.angle_beta   90.00
_cell.angle_gamma   90.00
#
_symmetry.space_group_name_H-M   'P 1'
#
loop_
_entity.id
_entity.type
_entity.pdbx_description
1 polymer ?
#
loop_
_entity_poly.entity_id
_entity_poly.type
_entity_poly.pdbx_seq_one_letter_code
_entity_poly.pdbx_strand_id
1 'polypeptide(L)'
;MNRRDFIKNTAIASAASVAGLSVPRPVFGAQEEEWKWDKAVCRFCGTGCGIMIARKDGKIVAIKGDPAAPVNRGLNCIKGYFNAKIMYGEDRLVMPLLRMNDKGEFDKKGKFKQVSWQRAFDEMEKQFKKAYNELGVTGIGIFGSGQYTIQEGYAALKLAKAGFRTNNIDPNARHCMASAVVGFMQTFGVDEPSGCYDDIELTDTIITWGANMAEMHPILWSRVSDRKLSNLDKVKIVNLSTFSNRTSNIADIEIIFKPNTDLAIWNYIAREIVYNHPEAMDKKFIKDHCVFATGYADIGYGMRNNPNHPKFKESEKDTVAKENAITLDEEEATSLSYLGVKAGDKFEMKHQGVADKNWEISFEEFKKGLAPYTLEYTAKVAKGDDNESLEDFKKKLQELANLYIEKNRKVVSFWTMGFNQHTRGSWVNEQAYMVHFLLGKQAKPGSGAFSLTGQPSACGTAREVGTFSHRLPADMVVANP
;
A
#
# COMPACT_ATOMS: atom_id res chain seq x y z
N MET A 1 30.24 23.03 22.46
CA MET A 1 29.36 22.61 23.58
C MET A 1 29.58 21.12 23.79
N ASN A 2 30.04 20.72 24.97
CA ASN A 2 30.24 19.29 25.22
C ASN A 2 28.91 18.60 25.58
N ARG A 3 28.91 17.26 25.54
CA ARG A 3 27.69 16.45 25.76
C ARG A 3 27.06 16.69 27.15
N ARG A 4 27.88 17.04 28.14
CA ARG A 4 27.46 17.31 29.52
C ARG A 4 26.74 18.65 29.65
N ASP A 5 27.19 19.68 28.91
CA ASP A 5 26.58 21.00 28.89
C ASP A 5 25.25 20.96 28.10
N PHE A 6 25.18 20.16 27.04
CA PHE A 6 23.94 19.91 26.32
C PHE A 6 22.86 19.29 27.23
N ILE A 7 23.22 18.25 27.98
CA ILE A 7 22.28 17.56 28.90
C ILE A 7 21.85 18.49 30.04
N LYS A 8 22.79 19.27 30.62
CA LYS A 8 22.45 20.24 31.67
C LYS A 8 21.50 21.33 31.19
N ASN A 9 21.76 21.88 30.02
CA ASN A 9 20.94 22.95 29.46
C ASN A 9 19.55 22.43 29.05
N THR A 10 19.45 21.19 28.57
CA THR A 10 18.17 20.55 28.27
C THR A 10 17.36 20.26 29.54
N ALA A 11 18.03 19.80 30.62
CA ALA A 11 17.38 19.54 31.89
C ALA A 11 16.89 20.85 32.55
N ILE A 12 17.66 21.94 32.47
CA ILE A 12 17.27 23.28 32.98
C ILE A 12 16.07 23.83 32.19
N ALA A 13 16.07 23.68 30.85
CA ALA A 13 14.96 24.11 30.02
C ALA A 13 13.67 23.32 30.30
N SER A 14 13.79 22.02 30.57
CA SER A 14 12.64 21.17 30.93
C SER A 14 12.09 21.52 32.31
N ALA A 15 12.96 21.78 33.30
CA ALA A 15 12.56 22.18 34.65
C ALA A 15 11.88 23.59 34.67
N ALA A 16 12.38 24.52 33.87
CA ALA A 16 11.79 25.84 33.73
C ALA A 16 10.39 25.84 33.09
N SER A 17 10.14 24.91 32.12
CA SER A 17 8.82 24.77 31.52
C SER A 17 7.78 24.14 32.48
N VAL A 18 8.20 23.26 33.38
CA VAL A 18 7.33 22.70 34.43
C VAL A 18 7.02 23.74 35.53
N ALA A 19 7.94 24.67 35.78
CA ALA A 19 7.74 25.73 36.79
C ALA A 19 6.94 26.96 36.29
N GLY A 20 6.42 26.94 35.07
CA GLY A 20 5.66 28.06 34.51
C GLY A 20 6.49 29.34 34.24
N LEU A 21 7.82 29.22 34.29
CA LEU A 21 8.71 30.32 33.96
C LEU A 21 8.81 30.45 32.43
N SER A 22 8.56 31.64 31.93
CA SER A 22 8.77 31.96 30.51
C SER A 22 10.25 31.77 30.18
N VAL A 23 10.60 30.64 29.58
CA VAL A 23 11.94 30.46 29.01
C VAL A 23 12.08 31.46 27.88
N PRO A 24 13.10 32.31 27.84
CA PRO A 24 13.35 33.17 26.70
C PRO A 24 13.40 32.29 25.45
N ARG A 25 12.57 32.56 24.46
CA ARG A 25 12.61 31.85 23.18
C ARG A 25 14.04 31.91 22.66
N PRO A 26 14.63 30.78 22.25
CA PRO A 26 15.94 30.80 21.64
C PRO A 26 15.93 31.76 20.45
N VAL A 27 17.03 32.41 20.20
CA VAL A 27 17.28 33.51 19.23
C VAL A 27 16.81 33.18 17.79
N PHE A 28 16.38 31.98 17.50
CA PHE A 28 15.73 31.61 16.24
C PHE A 28 14.31 32.19 16.05
N GLY A 29 13.70 32.77 17.09
CA GLY A 29 12.34 33.31 17.02
C GLY A 29 12.22 34.72 16.43
N ALA A 30 13.30 35.49 16.34
CA ALA A 30 13.25 36.87 15.83
C ALA A 30 13.10 36.95 14.29
N GLN A 31 13.37 35.88 13.56
CA GLN A 31 13.22 35.83 12.11
C GLN A 31 11.91 35.17 11.62
N GLU A 32 11.15 34.55 12.52
CA GLU A 32 9.89 33.89 12.12
C GLU A 32 8.79 34.85 11.70
N GLU A 33 8.79 36.09 12.18
CA GLU A 33 7.75 37.08 11.88
C GLU A 33 7.78 37.58 10.42
N GLU A 34 8.90 37.47 9.75
CA GLU A 34 9.04 37.80 8.32
C GLU A 34 8.73 36.65 7.36
N TRP A 35 8.56 35.41 7.86
CA TRP A 35 8.33 34.26 7.03
C TRP A 35 6.83 34.02 6.82
N LYS A 36 6.46 33.79 5.56
CA LYS A 36 5.10 33.34 5.23
C LYS A 36 5.03 31.83 5.29
N TRP A 37 4.16 31.32 6.17
CA TRP A 37 3.95 29.90 6.35
C TRP A 37 2.72 29.42 5.60
N ASP A 38 2.88 28.36 4.79
CA ASP A 38 1.82 27.69 4.07
C ASP A 38 1.73 26.22 4.50
N LYS A 39 0.52 25.68 4.49
CA LYS A 39 0.30 24.25 4.76
C LYS A 39 0.59 23.41 3.51
N ALA A 40 1.17 22.26 3.72
CA ALA A 40 1.41 21.25 2.67
C ALA A 40 1.41 19.84 3.25
N VAL A 41 1.51 18.85 2.39
CA VAL A 41 1.67 17.44 2.76
C VAL A 41 3.09 16.99 2.44
N CYS A 42 3.69 16.25 3.36
CA CYS A 42 4.99 15.62 3.12
C CYS A 42 4.89 14.62 1.96
N ARG A 43 5.82 14.70 1.00
CA ARG A 43 5.80 13.87 -0.21
C ARG A 43 6.54 12.53 -0.09
N PHE A 44 7.13 12.20 1.06
CA PHE A 44 8.03 11.04 1.14
C PHE A 44 7.33 9.69 1.30
N CYS A 45 6.37 9.60 2.20
CA CYS A 45 5.67 8.33 2.42
C CYS A 45 4.17 8.51 2.68
N GLY A 46 3.45 7.40 2.65
CA GLY A 46 2.00 7.36 2.81
C GLY A 46 1.50 7.62 4.24
N THR A 47 2.37 7.94 5.20
CA THR A 47 1.93 8.43 6.52
C THR A 47 1.02 9.65 6.39
N GLY A 48 1.27 10.52 5.39
CA GLY A 48 0.43 11.69 5.16
C GLY A 48 0.65 12.82 6.17
N CYS A 49 1.88 13.00 6.65
CA CYS A 49 2.22 14.06 7.58
C CYS A 49 1.89 15.43 7.00
N GLY A 50 1.14 16.26 7.74
CA GLY A 50 0.99 17.67 7.47
C GLY A 50 2.28 18.41 7.80
N ILE A 51 2.69 19.34 6.95
CA ILE A 51 3.86 20.18 7.13
C ILE A 51 3.52 21.64 6.91
N MET A 52 4.27 22.50 7.57
CA MET A 52 4.27 23.94 7.35
C MET A 52 5.55 24.31 6.61
N ILE A 53 5.43 25.03 5.52
CA ILE A 53 6.53 25.49 4.67
C ILE A 53 6.67 27.00 4.81
N ALA A 54 7.84 27.48 5.22
CA ALA A 54 8.15 28.91 5.28
C ALA A 54 8.76 29.39 3.96
N ARG A 55 8.25 30.52 3.49
CA ARG A 55 8.78 31.21 2.31
C ARG A 55 9.31 32.58 2.71
N LYS A 56 10.47 32.96 2.14
CA LYS A 56 11.03 34.30 2.17
C LYS A 56 11.68 34.59 0.82
N ASP A 57 11.42 35.74 0.22
CA ASP A 57 11.99 36.18 -1.06
C ASP A 57 11.89 35.13 -2.19
N GLY A 58 10.74 34.45 -2.30
CA GLY A 58 10.47 33.44 -3.29
C GLY A 58 11.16 32.07 -3.06
N LYS A 59 11.89 31.92 -1.95
CA LYS A 59 12.59 30.67 -1.58
C LYS A 59 11.94 30.01 -0.37
N ILE A 60 11.99 28.68 -0.32
CA ILE A 60 11.65 27.91 0.87
C ILE A 60 12.84 27.98 1.82
N VAL A 61 12.61 28.50 3.03
CA VAL A 61 13.67 28.72 4.03
C VAL A 61 13.56 27.78 5.22
N ALA A 62 12.38 27.23 5.50
CA ALA A 62 12.18 26.26 6.58
C ALA A 62 11.02 25.33 6.33
N ILE A 63 11.03 24.15 6.97
CA ILE A 63 9.93 23.20 7.03
C ILE A 63 9.81 22.72 8.48
N LYS A 64 8.57 22.60 8.97
CA LYS A 64 8.23 21.97 10.25
C LYS A 64 6.96 21.15 10.13
N GLY A 65 6.71 20.25 11.08
CA GLY A 65 5.43 19.53 11.17
C GLY A 65 4.30 20.50 11.49
N ASP A 66 3.11 20.24 10.93
CA ASP A 66 1.90 21.00 11.24
C ASP A 66 1.29 20.49 12.56
N PRO A 67 1.24 21.31 13.64
CA PRO A 67 0.65 20.89 14.92
C PRO A 67 -0.84 20.58 14.83
N ALA A 68 -1.54 21.13 13.85
CA ALA A 68 -2.97 20.90 13.63
C ALA A 68 -3.26 19.60 12.82
N ALA A 69 -2.24 18.98 12.24
CA ALA A 69 -2.41 17.75 11.47
C ALA A 69 -2.61 16.54 12.42
N PRO A 70 -3.73 15.82 12.33
CA PRO A 70 -4.04 14.72 13.26
C PRO A 70 -3.08 13.53 13.16
N VAL A 71 -2.50 13.31 11.98
CA VAL A 71 -1.61 12.19 11.71
C VAL A 71 -0.30 12.31 12.46
N ASN A 72 0.36 13.43 12.36
CA ASN A 72 1.72 13.67 12.90
C ASN A 72 1.78 14.65 14.06
N ARG A 73 0.71 15.36 14.39
CA ARG A 73 0.59 16.21 15.60
C ARG A 73 1.79 17.13 15.82
N GLY A 74 2.27 17.75 14.75
CA GLY A 74 3.46 18.63 14.78
C GLY A 74 4.81 17.91 14.65
N LEU A 75 4.85 16.59 14.72
CA LEU A 75 6.08 15.83 14.50
C LEU A 75 6.44 15.80 13.01
N ASN A 76 7.73 15.66 12.74
CA ASN A 76 8.22 15.45 11.39
C ASN A 76 9.51 14.61 11.45
N CYS A 77 9.69 13.67 10.54
CA CYS A 77 10.93 12.90 10.47
C CYS A 77 11.99 13.67 9.65
N ILE A 78 13.22 13.19 9.71
CA ILE A 78 14.35 13.81 9.00
C ILE A 78 14.07 14.00 7.50
N LYS A 79 13.39 13.04 6.85
CA LYS A 79 13.03 13.12 5.43
C LYS A 79 12.10 14.29 5.15
N GLY A 80 11.12 14.51 6.01
CA GLY A 80 10.18 15.62 5.90
C GLY A 80 10.84 16.97 6.17
N TYR A 81 11.72 17.08 7.17
CA TYR A 81 12.45 18.32 7.44
C TYR A 81 13.34 18.74 6.27
N PHE A 82 13.96 17.80 5.57
CA PHE A 82 14.83 18.09 4.43
C PHE A 82 14.12 18.04 3.08
N ASN A 83 12.80 17.98 3.06
CA ASN A 83 12.03 17.88 1.82
C ASN A 83 12.35 19.00 0.82
N ALA A 84 12.56 20.24 1.28
CA ALA A 84 12.92 21.35 0.42
C ALA A 84 14.34 21.25 -0.20
N LYS A 85 15.25 20.50 0.42
CA LYS A 85 16.63 20.38 -0.12
C LYS A 85 16.68 19.75 -1.50
N ILE A 86 15.73 18.90 -1.85
CA ILE A 86 15.63 18.33 -3.20
C ILE A 86 15.43 19.39 -4.28
N MET A 87 14.93 20.57 -3.92
CA MET A 87 14.74 21.68 -4.86
C MET A 87 16.01 22.53 -5.06
N TYR A 88 16.94 22.45 -4.13
CA TYR A 88 18.13 23.29 -4.07
C TYR A 88 19.45 22.50 -4.09
N GLY A 89 19.39 21.22 -4.47
CA GLY A 89 20.58 20.40 -4.67
C GLY A 89 21.40 20.91 -5.84
N GLU A 90 22.73 20.87 -5.74
CA GLU A 90 23.64 21.29 -6.82
C GLU A 90 23.50 20.41 -8.06
N ASP A 91 23.12 19.15 -7.89
CA ASP A 91 22.88 18.17 -8.93
C ASP A 91 21.47 18.20 -9.49
N ARG A 92 20.60 19.11 -9.01
CA ARG A 92 19.23 19.20 -9.51
C ARG A 92 19.21 19.64 -10.96
N LEU A 93 18.58 18.82 -11.80
CA LEU A 93 18.37 19.14 -13.20
C LEU A 93 17.36 20.28 -13.35
N VAL A 94 17.75 21.35 -14.02
CA VAL A 94 16.92 22.53 -14.35
C VAL A 94 16.65 22.64 -15.84
N MET A 95 17.37 21.87 -16.64
CA MET A 95 17.23 21.76 -18.09
C MET A 95 17.19 20.28 -18.50
N PRO A 96 16.52 19.95 -19.61
CA PRO A 96 16.50 18.59 -20.12
C PRO A 96 17.88 18.06 -20.49
N LEU A 97 18.10 16.78 -20.30
CA LEU A 97 19.26 16.06 -20.78
C LEU A 97 18.85 15.10 -21.90
N LEU A 98 19.57 15.17 -23.04
CA LEU A 98 19.35 14.29 -24.17
C LEU A 98 20.63 13.45 -24.40
N ARG A 99 20.48 12.15 -24.64
CA ARG A 99 21.60 11.32 -25.07
C ARG A 99 21.97 11.66 -26.51
N MET A 100 23.22 11.98 -26.75
CA MET A 100 23.70 12.46 -28.06
C MET A 100 25.03 11.81 -28.43
N ASN A 101 25.22 11.54 -29.74
CA ASN A 101 26.49 11.18 -30.28
C ASN A 101 27.40 12.40 -30.40
N ASP A 102 28.61 12.21 -30.94
CA ASP A 102 29.59 13.29 -31.11
C ASP A 102 29.18 14.32 -32.16
N LYS A 103 28.26 13.96 -33.06
CA LYS A 103 27.68 14.87 -34.07
C LYS A 103 26.52 15.71 -33.53
N GLY A 104 26.14 15.52 -32.28
CA GLY A 104 25.00 16.25 -31.68
C GLY A 104 23.62 15.67 -32.03
N GLU A 105 23.55 14.47 -32.58
CA GLU A 105 22.31 13.78 -32.88
C GLU A 105 21.90 12.87 -31.73
N PHE A 106 20.57 12.63 -31.58
CA PHE A 106 20.08 11.69 -30.60
C PHE A 106 20.62 10.28 -30.85
N ASP A 107 21.18 9.69 -29.79
CA ASP A 107 21.69 8.33 -29.80
C ASP A 107 21.43 7.67 -28.43
N LYS A 108 20.69 6.56 -28.42
CA LYS A 108 20.37 5.82 -27.18
C LYS A 108 21.62 5.39 -26.38
N LYS A 109 22.76 5.24 -27.05
CA LYS A 109 24.05 4.87 -26.44
C LYS A 109 24.98 6.08 -26.20
N GLY A 110 24.53 7.28 -26.63
CA GLY A 110 25.27 8.51 -26.49
C GLY A 110 25.37 8.99 -25.03
N LYS A 111 26.19 10.00 -24.79
CA LYS A 111 26.35 10.67 -23.51
C LYS A 111 25.23 11.69 -23.30
N PHE A 112 24.82 11.89 -22.05
CA PHE A 112 23.88 12.94 -21.70
C PHE A 112 24.50 14.32 -21.92
N LYS A 113 23.80 15.17 -22.66
CA LYS A 113 24.15 16.59 -22.88
C LYS A 113 22.91 17.43 -22.56
N GLN A 114 23.10 18.57 -21.91
CA GLN A 114 22.06 19.54 -21.65
C GLN A 114 21.58 20.15 -22.96
N VAL A 115 20.24 20.26 -23.10
CA VAL A 115 19.59 20.84 -24.28
C VAL A 115 18.48 21.79 -23.86
N SER A 116 17.99 22.59 -24.81
CA SER A 116 16.77 23.41 -24.57
C SER A 116 15.53 22.53 -24.48
N TRP A 117 14.50 23.03 -23.81
CA TRP A 117 13.19 22.37 -23.76
C TRP A 117 12.62 22.11 -25.16
N GLN A 118 12.74 23.09 -26.08
CA GLN A 118 12.28 22.90 -27.46
C GLN A 118 12.99 21.73 -28.12
N ARG A 119 14.32 21.66 -28.03
CA ARG A 119 15.08 20.54 -28.61
C ARG A 119 14.68 19.17 -28.02
N ALA A 120 14.39 19.14 -26.71
CA ALA A 120 13.90 17.92 -26.08
C ALA A 120 12.53 17.51 -26.61
N PHE A 121 11.59 18.45 -26.72
CA PHE A 121 10.25 18.20 -27.25
C PHE A 121 10.27 17.79 -28.73
N ASP A 122 11.07 18.41 -29.56
CA ASP A 122 11.22 18.06 -30.98
C ASP A 122 11.71 16.60 -31.13
N GLU A 123 12.67 16.18 -30.30
CA GLU A 123 13.15 14.79 -30.34
C GLU A 123 12.08 13.81 -29.78
N MET A 124 11.39 14.15 -28.70
CA MET A 124 10.28 13.34 -28.17
C MET A 124 9.19 13.17 -29.23
N GLU A 125 8.77 14.25 -29.87
CA GLU A 125 7.75 14.22 -30.93
C GLU A 125 8.19 13.29 -32.07
N LYS A 126 9.43 13.43 -32.53
CA LYS A 126 10.00 12.59 -33.59
C LYS A 126 9.96 11.11 -33.21
N GLN A 127 10.38 10.76 -31.99
CA GLN A 127 10.41 9.38 -31.53
C GLN A 127 8.99 8.80 -31.32
N PHE A 128 8.07 9.58 -30.77
CA PHE A 128 6.68 9.16 -30.64
C PHE A 128 5.99 8.97 -31.98
N LYS A 129 6.18 9.89 -32.92
CA LYS A 129 5.64 9.74 -34.28
C LYS A 129 6.20 8.50 -34.98
N LYS A 130 7.50 8.23 -34.81
CA LYS A 130 8.12 7.01 -35.33
C LYS A 130 7.47 5.76 -34.75
N ALA A 131 7.37 5.66 -33.42
CA ALA A 131 6.75 4.51 -32.74
C ALA A 131 5.28 4.33 -33.16
N TYR A 132 4.53 5.43 -33.25
CA TYR A 132 3.15 5.41 -33.67
C TYR A 132 2.96 4.92 -35.12
N ASN A 133 3.82 5.37 -36.03
CA ASN A 133 3.77 4.96 -37.45
C ASN A 133 4.18 3.49 -37.64
N GLU A 134 5.10 2.98 -36.83
CA GLU A 134 5.58 1.59 -36.90
C GLU A 134 4.65 0.59 -36.20
N LEU A 135 4.08 0.96 -35.06
CA LEU A 135 3.40 0.05 -34.15
C LEU A 135 1.94 0.47 -33.81
N GLY A 136 1.49 1.59 -34.32
CA GLY A 136 0.20 2.16 -33.97
C GLY A 136 0.12 2.64 -32.52
N VAL A 137 -1.10 2.77 -32.02
CA VAL A 137 -1.37 3.24 -30.63
C VAL A 137 -0.74 2.37 -29.55
N THR A 138 -0.50 1.09 -29.84
CA THR A 138 0.13 0.14 -28.93
C THR A 138 1.64 0.34 -28.74
N GLY A 139 2.26 1.11 -29.64
CA GLY A 139 3.70 1.44 -29.59
C GLY A 139 4.06 2.48 -28.55
N ILE A 140 3.08 3.12 -27.91
CA ILE A 140 3.29 4.17 -26.91
C ILE A 140 2.69 3.74 -25.59
N GLY A 141 3.46 3.91 -24.51
CA GLY A 141 3.02 3.65 -23.14
C GLY A 141 3.58 4.69 -22.18
N ILE A 142 2.83 4.98 -21.11
CA ILE A 142 3.23 5.89 -20.05
C ILE A 142 3.27 5.11 -18.74
N PHE A 143 4.47 5.03 -18.15
CA PHE A 143 4.63 4.56 -16.77
C PHE A 143 4.47 5.75 -15.82
N GLY A 144 3.34 5.77 -15.12
CA GLY A 144 2.98 6.83 -14.18
C GLY A 144 3.58 6.65 -12.80
N SER A 145 3.20 7.51 -11.88
CA SER A 145 3.75 7.53 -10.52
C SER A 145 2.69 7.73 -9.45
N GLY A 146 2.81 6.99 -8.34
CA GLY A 146 2.13 7.27 -7.07
C GLY A 146 2.63 8.53 -6.35
N GLN A 147 3.53 9.29 -6.98
CA GLN A 147 4.01 10.60 -6.53
C GLN A 147 3.41 11.76 -7.34
N TYR A 148 2.60 11.48 -8.35
CA TYR A 148 1.92 12.51 -9.11
C TYR A 148 1.09 13.43 -8.20
N THR A 149 1.14 14.73 -8.48
CA THR A 149 0.08 15.64 -8.07
C THR A 149 -1.18 15.36 -8.92
N ILE A 150 -2.34 15.86 -8.49
CA ILE A 150 -3.59 15.73 -9.26
C ILE A 150 -3.42 16.29 -10.68
N GLN A 151 -2.73 17.44 -10.80
CA GLN A 151 -2.50 18.09 -12.09
C GLN A 151 -1.59 17.27 -13.02
N GLU A 152 -0.51 16.70 -12.49
CA GLU A 152 0.40 15.83 -13.25
C GLU A 152 -0.31 14.57 -13.72
N GLY A 153 -1.09 13.94 -12.84
CA GLY A 153 -1.88 12.77 -13.18
C GLY A 153 -2.91 13.06 -14.26
N TYR A 154 -3.64 14.16 -14.13
CA TYR A 154 -4.60 14.62 -15.14
C TYR A 154 -3.93 14.88 -16.51
N ALA A 155 -2.79 15.57 -16.51
CA ALA A 155 -2.05 15.87 -17.73
C ALA A 155 -1.55 14.58 -18.42
N ALA A 156 -1.01 13.64 -17.63
CA ALA A 156 -0.56 12.35 -18.16
C ALA A 156 -1.72 11.54 -18.77
N LEU A 157 -2.85 11.49 -18.08
CA LEU A 157 -4.06 10.81 -18.59
C LEU A 157 -4.59 11.47 -19.86
N LYS A 158 -4.67 12.79 -19.88
CA LYS A 158 -5.10 13.55 -21.04
C LYS A 158 -4.18 13.33 -22.25
N LEU A 159 -2.85 13.32 -22.03
CA LEU A 159 -1.89 13.03 -23.09
C LEU A 159 -2.04 11.61 -23.63
N ALA A 160 -2.19 10.61 -22.75
CA ALA A 160 -2.37 9.22 -23.19
C ALA A 160 -3.69 9.05 -23.97
N LYS A 161 -4.80 9.50 -23.39
CA LYS A 161 -6.14 9.23 -23.92
C LYS A 161 -6.50 10.12 -25.11
N ALA A 162 -6.37 11.44 -24.95
CA ALA A 162 -6.72 12.40 -25.99
C ALA A 162 -5.60 12.59 -27.03
N GLY A 163 -4.36 12.61 -26.58
CA GLY A 163 -3.21 12.83 -27.46
C GLY A 163 -2.83 11.59 -28.25
N PHE A 164 -2.41 10.54 -27.56
CA PHE A 164 -1.94 9.30 -28.20
C PHE A 164 -3.05 8.31 -28.53
N ARG A 165 -4.25 8.49 -28.01
CA ARG A 165 -5.39 7.58 -28.15
C ARG A 165 -5.06 6.16 -27.70
N THR A 166 -4.37 6.02 -26.56
CA THR A 166 -3.98 4.74 -26.00
C THR A 166 -4.41 4.59 -24.55
N ASN A 167 -4.72 3.36 -24.15
CA ASN A 167 -4.94 2.98 -22.77
C ASN A 167 -3.67 2.50 -22.06
N ASN A 168 -2.51 2.54 -22.74
CA ASN A 168 -1.24 2.07 -22.20
C ASN A 168 -0.65 3.10 -21.20
N ILE A 169 -1.36 3.36 -20.13
CA ILE A 169 -0.92 4.16 -19.00
C ILE A 169 -1.19 3.40 -17.71
N ASP A 170 -0.19 3.23 -16.88
CA ASP A 170 -0.31 2.56 -15.59
C ASP A 170 0.70 3.17 -14.59
N PRO A 171 0.31 3.42 -13.33
CA PRO A 171 1.24 3.93 -12.35
C PRO A 171 2.09 2.81 -11.75
N ASN A 172 3.22 3.19 -11.14
CA ASN A 172 4.04 2.24 -10.40
C ASN A 172 3.29 1.61 -9.20
N ALA A 173 2.21 2.21 -8.75
CA ALA A 173 1.34 1.65 -7.70
C ALA A 173 0.75 0.28 -8.07
N ARG A 174 0.67 -0.05 -9.36
CA ARG A 174 0.34 -1.39 -9.84
C ARG A 174 1.28 -2.46 -9.27
N HIS A 175 2.57 -2.17 -9.19
CA HIS A 175 3.59 -3.06 -8.62
C HIS A 175 3.91 -2.77 -7.15
N CYS A 176 3.22 -1.82 -6.54
CA CYS A 176 3.41 -1.40 -5.15
C CYS A 176 2.47 -2.18 -4.23
N MET A 177 1.20 -1.79 -4.18
CA MET A 177 0.21 -2.37 -3.29
C MET A 177 -1.08 -2.80 -3.98
N ALA A 178 -1.05 -3.11 -5.27
CA ALA A 178 -2.24 -3.59 -5.99
C ALA A 178 -2.81 -4.87 -5.37
N SER A 179 -1.99 -5.72 -4.78
CA SER A 179 -2.45 -6.89 -4.03
C SER A 179 -3.29 -6.52 -2.81
N ALA A 180 -2.93 -5.44 -2.09
CA ALA A 180 -3.75 -4.94 -0.99
C ALA A 180 -5.07 -4.35 -1.51
N VAL A 181 -5.03 -3.58 -2.61
CA VAL A 181 -6.24 -3.05 -3.27
C VAL A 181 -7.19 -4.18 -3.63
N VAL A 182 -6.68 -5.22 -4.28
CA VAL A 182 -7.49 -6.40 -4.64
C VAL A 182 -8.03 -7.10 -3.39
N GLY A 183 -7.19 -7.30 -2.37
CA GLY A 183 -7.62 -7.89 -1.10
C GLY A 183 -8.73 -7.08 -0.41
N PHE A 184 -8.63 -5.74 -0.38
CA PHE A 184 -9.70 -4.88 0.12
C PHE A 184 -10.98 -4.99 -0.71
N MET A 185 -10.87 -4.90 -2.03
CA MET A 185 -12.03 -4.95 -2.92
C MET A 185 -12.75 -6.30 -2.85
N GLN A 186 -12.02 -7.40 -2.78
CA GLN A 186 -12.60 -8.74 -2.68
C GLN A 186 -13.21 -8.99 -1.30
N THR A 187 -12.59 -8.49 -0.24
CA THR A 187 -13.05 -8.70 1.14
C THR A 187 -14.18 -7.75 1.54
N PHE A 188 -14.06 -6.46 1.19
CA PHE A 188 -14.96 -5.40 1.68
C PHE A 188 -15.80 -4.73 0.59
N GLY A 189 -15.54 -5.02 -0.68
CA GLY A 189 -16.18 -4.36 -1.82
C GLY A 189 -15.62 -2.97 -2.13
N VAL A 190 -14.72 -2.44 -1.31
CA VAL A 190 -14.09 -1.12 -1.49
C VAL A 190 -12.60 -1.20 -1.16
N ASP A 191 -11.80 -0.32 -1.78
CA ASP A 191 -10.36 -0.19 -1.49
C ASP A 191 -10.14 0.87 -0.40
N GLU A 192 -10.62 0.57 0.81
CA GLU A 192 -10.45 1.44 1.97
C GLU A 192 -10.29 0.64 3.26
N PRO A 193 -9.37 1.03 4.16
CA PRO A 193 -9.24 0.40 5.45
C PRO A 193 -10.43 0.76 6.34
N SER A 194 -10.93 -0.22 7.08
CA SER A 194 -11.99 -0.02 8.08
C SER A 194 -11.47 0.43 9.45
N GLY A 195 -10.15 0.62 9.58
CA GLY A 195 -9.49 1.16 10.77
C GLY A 195 -8.85 2.52 10.51
N CYS A 196 -8.22 3.10 11.51
CA CYS A 196 -7.50 4.36 11.40
C CYS A 196 -6.21 4.34 12.24
N TYR A 197 -5.38 5.37 12.07
CA TYR A 197 -4.12 5.45 12.81
C TYR A 197 -4.30 5.60 14.32
N ASP A 198 -5.44 6.12 14.78
CA ASP A 198 -5.72 6.28 16.21
C ASP A 198 -5.97 4.95 16.93
N ASP A 199 -6.16 3.86 16.18
CA ASP A 199 -6.19 2.50 16.73
C ASP A 199 -4.85 2.11 17.38
N ILE A 200 -3.75 2.76 16.98
CA ILE A 200 -2.43 2.54 17.58
C ILE A 200 -2.44 2.86 19.07
N GLU A 201 -3.07 3.95 19.48
CA GLU A 201 -3.11 4.37 20.88
C GLU A 201 -4.06 3.51 21.74
N LEU A 202 -4.94 2.75 21.10
CA LEU A 202 -5.97 1.96 21.77
C LEU A 202 -5.65 0.47 21.84
N THR A 203 -4.69 0.00 21.04
CA THR A 203 -4.39 -1.43 20.89
C THR A 203 -3.53 -1.98 22.02
N ASP A 204 -3.59 -3.29 22.22
CA ASP A 204 -2.74 -4.04 23.16
C ASP A 204 -1.65 -4.85 22.42
N THR A 205 -1.81 -5.06 21.12
CA THR A 205 -0.82 -5.77 20.31
C THR A 205 -0.70 -5.11 18.94
N ILE A 206 0.52 -4.79 18.56
CA ILE A 206 0.86 -4.24 17.24
C ILE A 206 1.69 -5.27 16.51
N ILE A 207 1.15 -5.74 15.40
CA ILE A 207 1.84 -6.70 14.52
C ILE A 207 2.29 -5.95 13.28
N THR A 208 3.59 -5.99 12.99
CA THR A 208 4.17 -5.48 11.76
C THR A 208 4.64 -6.65 10.91
N TRP A 209 4.18 -6.76 9.68
CA TRP A 209 4.43 -7.88 8.81
C TRP A 209 4.97 -7.43 7.45
N GLY A 210 6.16 -7.85 7.10
CA GLY A 210 6.80 -7.40 5.86
C GLY A 210 6.95 -5.87 5.79
N ALA A 211 7.19 -5.23 6.94
CA ALA A 211 7.24 -3.79 7.10
C ALA A 211 8.39 -3.35 8.01
N ASN A 212 9.35 -2.62 7.47
CA ASN A 212 10.31 -1.89 8.30
C ASN A 212 9.73 -0.53 8.70
N MET A 213 8.72 -0.56 9.57
CA MET A 213 7.92 0.62 9.92
C MET A 213 8.75 1.73 10.57
N ALA A 214 9.79 1.36 11.33
CA ALA A 214 10.70 2.31 11.97
C ALA A 214 11.42 3.23 10.98
N GLU A 215 11.73 2.74 9.78
CA GLU A 215 12.41 3.52 8.74
C GLU A 215 11.46 4.04 7.66
N MET A 216 10.43 3.27 7.30
CA MET A 216 9.53 3.62 6.21
C MET A 216 8.41 4.57 6.63
N HIS A 217 7.89 4.44 7.87
CA HIS A 217 6.83 5.28 8.43
C HIS A 217 7.21 5.82 9.82
N PRO A 218 8.32 6.60 9.96
CA PRO A 218 8.90 6.92 11.26
C PRO A 218 7.94 7.64 12.22
N ILE A 219 7.03 8.45 11.70
CA ILE A 219 6.06 9.17 12.54
C ILE A 219 4.97 8.23 13.08
N LEU A 220 4.50 7.28 12.30
CA LEU A 220 3.62 6.24 12.83
C LEU A 220 4.36 5.33 13.80
N TRP A 221 5.64 5.05 13.53
CA TRP A 221 6.47 4.25 14.43
C TRP A 221 6.71 4.96 15.77
N SER A 222 6.82 6.29 15.80
CA SER A 222 6.88 7.02 17.07
C SER A 222 5.60 6.81 17.89
N ARG A 223 4.42 6.83 17.26
CA ARG A 223 3.14 6.54 17.94
C ARG A 223 3.09 5.10 18.47
N VAL A 224 3.61 4.13 17.72
CA VAL A 224 3.75 2.74 18.16
C VAL A 224 4.68 2.65 19.38
N SER A 225 5.83 3.32 19.32
CA SER A 225 6.79 3.36 20.43
C SER A 225 6.20 4.01 21.69
N ASP A 226 5.51 5.13 21.52
CA ASP A 226 4.83 5.81 22.65
C ASP A 226 3.76 4.91 23.26
N ARG A 227 2.98 4.21 22.43
CA ARG A 227 2.00 3.23 22.91
C ARG A 227 2.66 2.10 23.70
N LYS A 228 3.77 1.54 23.21
CA LYS A 228 4.54 0.51 23.92
C LYS A 228 5.05 1.03 25.25
N LEU A 229 5.65 2.21 25.28
CA LEU A 229 6.20 2.83 26.49
C LEU A 229 5.13 3.19 27.51
N SER A 230 3.91 3.48 27.07
CA SER A 230 2.79 3.81 27.97
C SER A 230 2.36 2.62 28.84
N ASN A 231 2.60 1.39 28.40
CA ASN A 231 2.29 0.17 29.17
C ASN A 231 3.12 -1.02 28.67
N LEU A 232 4.34 -1.13 29.16
CA LEU A 232 5.35 -2.11 28.75
C LEU A 232 4.90 -3.56 28.97
N ASP A 233 4.15 -3.82 30.02
CA ASP A 233 3.73 -5.18 30.38
C ASP A 233 2.57 -5.67 29.50
N LYS A 234 1.63 -4.79 29.20
CA LYS A 234 0.42 -5.15 28.46
C LYS A 234 0.62 -5.09 26.95
N VAL A 235 1.25 -4.02 26.45
CA VAL A 235 1.40 -3.80 25.01
C VAL A 235 2.54 -4.66 24.46
N LYS A 236 2.23 -5.43 23.43
CA LYS A 236 3.18 -6.29 22.71
C LYS A 236 3.38 -5.81 21.28
N ILE A 237 4.62 -5.86 20.83
CA ILE A 237 5.00 -5.63 19.43
C ILE A 237 5.55 -6.92 18.86
N VAL A 238 4.98 -7.37 17.76
CA VAL A 238 5.49 -8.53 17.01
C VAL A 238 5.93 -8.06 15.63
N ASN A 239 7.16 -8.35 15.26
CA ASN A 239 7.69 -8.07 13.93
C ASN A 239 7.95 -9.36 13.16
N LEU A 240 7.24 -9.52 12.03
CA LEU A 240 7.46 -10.61 11.09
C LEU A 240 8.16 -10.06 9.85
N SER A 241 9.34 -10.59 9.55
CA SER A 241 10.16 -10.15 8.42
C SER A 241 11.02 -11.30 7.90
N THR A 242 11.61 -11.13 6.73
CA THR A 242 12.58 -12.10 6.17
C THR A 242 14.00 -11.86 6.65
N PHE A 243 14.23 -10.80 7.39
CA PHE A 243 15.50 -10.44 8.02
C PHE A 243 15.25 -9.48 9.18
N SER A 244 16.16 -9.43 10.14
CA SER A 244 16.09 -8.47 11.25
C SER A 244 16.30 -7.03 10.74
N ASN A 245 15.44 -6.12 11.19
CA ASN A 245 15.46 -4.72 10.76
C ASN A 245 15.22 -3.78 11.95
N ARG A 246 15.18 -2.46 11.73
CA ARG A 246 15.04 -1.50 12.83
C ARG A 246 13.72 -1.59 13.60
N THR A 247 12.67 -2.10 12.99
CA THR A 247 11.41 -2.37 13.69
C THR A 247 11.58 -3.46 14.75
N SER A 248 12.47 -4.43 14.51
CA SER A 248 12.80 -5.51 15.45
C SER A 248 13.42 -5.03 16.76
N ASN A 249 14.06 -3.85 16.78
CA ASN A 249 14.81 -3.37 17.95
C ASN A 249 13.96 -3.18 19.22
N ILE A 250 12.65 -2.96 19.09
CA ILE A 250 11.72 -2.83 20.23
C ILE A 250 10.59 -3.86 20.18
N ALA A 251 10.67 -4.83 19.28
CA ALA A 251 9.72 -5.92 19.22
C ALA A 251 9.91 -6.87 20.42
N ASP A 252 8.79 -7.30 21.02
CA ASP A 252 8.80 -8.34 22.05
C ASP A 252 9.03 -9.72 21.42
N ILE A 253 8.53 -9.90 20.19
CA ILE A 253 8.70 -11.13 19.41
C ILE A 253 9.17 -10.76 18.00
N GLU A 254 10.29 -11.33 17.60
CA GLU A 254 10.76 -11.27 16.22
C GLU A 254 10.64 -12.64 15.57
N ILE A 255 9.98 -12.70 14.42
CA ILE A 255 9.80 -13.91 13.62
C ILE A 255 10.47 -13.71 12.27
N ILE A 256 11.59 -14.37 12.06
CA ILE A 256 12.28 -14.38 10.76
C ILE A 256 11.80 -15.59 9.96
N PHE A 257 11.08 -15.33 8.87
CA PHE A 257 10.47 -16.38 8.07
C PHE A 257 10.98 -16.38 6.62
N LYS A 258 10.84 -17.50 5.93
CA LYS A 258 11.22 -17.62 4.52
C LYS A 258 10.31 -16.79 3.64
N PRO A 259 10.83 -16.08 2.63
CA PRO A 259 10.01 -15.35 1.66
C PRO A 259 8.91 -16.24 1.05
N ASN A 260 7.75 -15.67 0.79
CA ASN A 260 6.56 -16.34 0.21
C ASN A 260 5.91 -17.43 1.08
N THR A 261 6.20 -17.46 2.39
CA THR A 261 5.55 -18.39 3.32
C THR A 261 4.51 -17.73 4.23
N ASP A 262 4.24 -16.46 4.02
CA ASP A 262 3.24 -15.65 4.76
C ASP A 262 1.89 -16.36 4.85
N LEU A 263 1.40 -16.85 3.71
CA LEU A 263 0.11 -17.52 3.62
C LEU A 263 0.05 -18.79 4.49
N ALA A 264 1.15 -19.53 4.60
CA ALA A 264 1.22 -20.70 5.46
C ALA A 264 1.09 -20.33 6.94
N ILE A 265 1.73 -19.22 7.35
CA ILE A 265 1.65 -18.71 8.74
C ILE A 265 0.23 -18.23 9.04
N TRP A 266 -0.41 -17.47 8.13
CA TRP A 266 -1.79 -17.04 8.32
C TRP A 266 -2.77 -18.22 8.40
N ASN A 267 -2.61 -19.22 7.53
CA ASN A 267 -3.41 -20.42 7.57
C ASN A 267 -3.21 -21.22 8.87
N TYR A 268 -1.99 -21.24 9.42
CA TYR A 268 -1.74 -21.82 10.73
C TYR A 268 -2.52 -21.06 11.83
N ILE A 269 -2.45 -19.73 11.86
CA ILE A 269 -3.19 -18.94 12.85
C ILE A 269 -4.70 -19.21 12.74
N ALA A 270 -5.24 -19.22 11.51
CA ALA A 270 -6.64 -19.55 11.28
C ALA A 270 -6.99 -20.98 11.72
N ARG A 271 -6.11 -21.94 11.43
CA ARG A 271 -6.29 -23.32 11.87
C ARG A 271 -6.30 -23.44 13.40
N GLU A 272 -5.39 -22.75 14.06
CA GLU A 272 -5.31 -22.73 15.52
C GLU A 272 -6.63 -22.22 16.12
N ILE A 273 -7.18 -21.15 15.58
CA ILE A 273 -8.48 -20.62 15.98
C ILE A 273 -9.58 -21.65 15.75
N VAL A 274 -9.69 -22.19 14.55
CA VAL A 274 -10.85 -23.00 14.13
C VAL A 274 -10.84 -24.41 14.76
N TYR A 275 -9.66 -25.02 14.91
CA TYR A 275 -9.53 -26.38 15.42
C TYR A 275 -9.31 -26.47 16.93
N ASN A 276 -8.46 -25.59 17.47
CA ASN A 276 -7.99 -25.71 18.84
C ASN A 276 -8.68 -24.70 19.77
N HIS A 277 -9.16 -23.58 19.22
CA HIS A 277 -9.81 -22.50 20.01
C HIS A 277 -11.12 -22.00 19.39
N PRO A 278 -12.07 -22.89 19.03
CA PRO A 278 -13.33 -22.49 18.40
C PRO A 278 -14.21 -21.58 19.31
N GLU A 279 -13.96 -21.58 20.61
CA GLU A 279 -14.59 -20.70 21.58
C GLU A 279 -14.15 -19.23 21.46
N ALA A 280 -13.00 -18.98 20.85
CA ALA A 280 -12.50 -17.63 20.59
C ALA A 280 -13.20 -16.95 19.38
N MET A 281 -13.86 -17.74 18.53
CA MET A 281 -14.54 -17.22 17.36
C MET A 281 -15.75 -16.36 17.74
N ASP A 282 -15.87 -15.20 17.10
CA ASP A 282 -17.09 -14.38 17.17
C ASP A 282 -18.14 -14.90 16.19
N LYS A 283 -18.86 -15.94 16.62
CA LYS A 283 -19.87 -16.61 15.78
C LYS A 283 -20.98 -15.66 15.32
N LYS A 284 -21.31 -14.64 16.14
CA LYS A 284 -22.32 -13.66 15.77
C LYS A 284 -21.81 -12.77 14.64
N PHE A 285 -20.60 -12.23 14.77
CA PHE A 285 -19.99 -11.42 13.74
C PHE A 285 -19.86 -12.20 12.41
N ILE A 286 -19.37 -13.44 12.48
CA ILE A 286 -19.22 -14.31 11.30
C ILE A 286 -20.58 -14.51 10.61
N LYS A 287 -21.63 -14.84 11.38
CA LYS A 287 -22.97 -15.07 10.83
C LYS A 287 -23.56 -13.83 10.17
N ASP A 288 -23.35 -12.67 10.79
CA ASP A 288 -24.01 -11.43 10.37
C ASP A 288 -23.25 -10.71 9.24
N HIS A 289 -21.93 -10.94 9.09
CA HIS A 289 -21.08 -10.13 8.22
C HIS A 289 -20.14 -10.91 7.29
N CYS A 290 -20.05 -12.22 7.40
CA CYS A 290 -19.07 -12.99 6.64
C CYS A 290 -19.70 -14.08 5.80
N VAL A 291 -19.11 -14.33 4.64
CA VAL A 291 -19.29 -15.53 3.85
C VAL A 291 -17.93 -16.21 3.67
N PHE A 292 -17.93 -17.54 3.61
CA PHE A 292 -16.73 -18.29 3.27
C PHE A 292 -16.72 -18.54 1.76
N ALA A 293 -15.59 -18.26 1.13
CA ALA A 293 -15.41 -18.47 -0.28
C ALA A 293 -14.08 -19.16 -0.57
N THR A 294 -14.00 -19.94 -1.61
CA THR A 294 -12.72 -20.40 -2.14
C THR A 294 -12.00 -19.22 -2.74
N GLY A 295 -10.68 -19.13 -2.54
CA GLY A 295 -9.88 -18.06 -3.12
C GLY A 295 -10.18 -17.87 -4.60
N TYR A 296 -10.25 -16.63 -5.03
CA TYR A 296 -10.57 -16.26 -6.40
C TYR A 296 -9.52 -16.80 -7.36
N ALA A 297 -9.89 -17.77 -8.17
CA ALA A 297 -9.09 -18.17 -9.31
C ALA A 297 -9.20 -17.16 -10.46
N ASP A 298 -10.24 -16.34 -10.46
CA ASP A 298 -10.53 -15.39 -11.53
C ASP A 298 -10.56 -13.93 -11.06
N ILE A 299 -9.41 -13.34 -10.88
CA ILE A 299 -9.25 -11.90 -10.66
C ILE A 299 -8.94 -11.14 -11.96
N GLY A 300 -9.24 -11.73 -13.11
CA GLY A 300 -8.95 -11.13 -14.41
C GLY A 300 -7.47 -11.16 -14.84
N TYR A 301 -6.61 -11.78 -14.06
CA TYR A 301 -5.16 -11.85 -14.33
C TYR A 301 -4.68 -13.23 -14.82
N GLY A 302 -5.49 -13.94 -15.58
CA GLY A 302 -5.10 -15.19 -16.21
C GLY A 302 -5.03 -16.41 -15.28
N MET A 303 -5.59 -16.32 -14.08
CA MET A 303 -5.66 -17.45 -13.13
C MET A 303 -6.93 -18.31 -13.30
N ARG A 304 -7.75 -18.01 -14.31
CA ARG A 304 -8.86 -18.85 -14.73
C ARG A 304 -8.33 -20.23 -15.06
N ASN A 305 -9.02 -21.24 -14.63
CA ASN A 305 -8.66 -22.62 -14.94
C ASN A 305 -7.35 -23.12 -14.31
N ASN A 306 -7.08 -22.73 -13.06
CA ASN A 306 -6.00 -23.40 -12.34
C ASN A 306 -6.41 -24.85 -12.03
N PRO A 307 -5.76 -25.87 -12.63
CA PRO A 307 -6.11 -27.28 -12.41
C PRO A 307 -5.93 -27.72 -10.96
N ASN A 308 -5.21 -26.97 -10.16
CA ASN A 308 -5.03 -27.22 -8.73
C ASN A 308 -6.15 -26.58 -7.87
N HIS A 309 -7.10 -25.86 -8.47
CA HIS A 309 -8.21 -25.28 -7.72
C HIS A 309 -9.21 -26.38 -7.32
N PRO A 310 -9.66 -26.46 -6.04
CA PRO A 310 -10.55 -27.52 -5.57
C PRO A 310 -11.87 -27.67 -6.34
N LYS A 311 -12.34 -26.59 -6.96
CA LYS A 311 -13.57 -26.55 -7.77
C LYS A 311 -13.30 -26.46 -9.28
N PHE A 312 -12.05 -26.70 -9.73
CA PHE A 312 -11.75 -26.70 -11.15
C PHE A 312 -12.49 -27.85 -11.86
N LYS A 313 -13.30 -27.48 -12.83
CA LYS A 313 -13.95 -28.43 -13.74
C LYS A 313 -13.67 -27.98 -15.17
N GLU A 314 -13.03 -28.81 -15.93
CA GLU A 314 -12.63 -28.51 -17.31
C GLU A 314 -13.83 -28.22 -18.24
N SER A 315 -14.98 -28.82 -17.94
CA SER A 315 -16.23 -28.65 -18.69
C SER A 315 -16.97 -27.34 -18.43
N GLU A 316 -16.61 -26.57 -17.40
CA GLU A 316 -17.26 -25.29 -17.07
C GLU A 316 -16.60 -24.09 -17.74
N LYS A 317 -15.53 -24.29 -18.53
CA LYS A 317 -14.83 -23.23 -19.26
C LYS A 317 -15.73 -22.35 -20.12
N ASP A 318 -16.82 -22.92 -20.64
CA ASP A 318 -17.66 -22.26 -21.64
C ASP A 318 -19.08 -21.92 -21.17
N THR A 319 -19.51 -22.42 -20.00
CA THR A 319 -20.91 -22.28 -19.57
C THR A 319 -21.20 -20.99 -18.80
N VAL A 320 -20.27 -20.50 -17.99
CA VAL A 320 -20.46 -19.26 -17.22
C VAL A 320 -20.50 -18.04 -18.13
N ALA A 321 -19.79 -18.06 -19.24
CA ALA A 321 -19.78 -16.97 -20.22
C ALA A 321 -21.11 -16.88 -21.00
N LYS A 322 -21.77 -17.98 -21.26
CA LYS A 322 -23.01 -18.01 -22.07
C LYS A 322 -24.25 -17.59 -21.29
N GLU A 323 -24.29 -17.80 -20.00
CA GLU A 323 -25.44 -17.45 -19.14
C GLU A 323 -25.54 -15.96 -18.83
N ASN A 324 -24.46 -15.22 -19.01
CA ASN A 324 -24.38 -13.78 -18.70
C ASN A 324 -24.25 -12.88 -19.94
N ALA A 325 -24.55 -13.42 -21.12
CA ALA A 325 -24.57 -12.61 -22.32
C ALA A 325 -25.79 -11.67 -22.30
N ILE A 326 -25.53 -10.38 -22.30
CA ILE A 326 -26.57 -9.36 -22.47
C ILE A 326 -26.69 -8.98 -23.97
N THR A 327 -27.88 -8.62 -24.38
CA THR A 327 -28.06 -7.98 -25.68
C THR A 327 -27.91 -6.48 -25.47
N LEU A 328 -26.89 -5.86 -26.09
CA LEU A 328 -26.59 -4.46 -25.91
C LEU A 328 -27.71 -3.57 -26.47
N ASP A 329 -28.18 -2.62 -25.69
CA ASP A 329 -28.96 -1.52 -26.16
C ASP A 329 -28.09 -0.42 -26.80
N GLU A 330 -28.70 0.69 -27.29
CA GLU A 330 -27.97 1.77 -27.94
C GLU A 330 -27.01 2.51 -27.01
N GLU A 331 -27.37 2.65 -25.73
CA GLU A 331 -26.53 3.33 -24.71
C GLU A 331 -25.34 2.45 -24.32
N GLU A 332 -25.58 1.19 -24.07
CA GLU A 332 -24.53 0.19 -23.74
C GLU A 332 -23.57 -0.01 -24.92
N ALA A 333 -24.10 -0.14 -26.15
CA ALA A 333 -23.29 -0.28 -27.35
C ALA A 333 -22.44 0.98 -27.60
N THR A 334 -22.97 2.17 -27.31
CA THR A 334 -22.24 3.43 -27.42
C THR A 334 -21.10 3.47 -26.42
N SER A 335 -21.35 3.10 -25.16
CA SER A 335 -20.33 3.08 -24.10
C SER A 335 -19.23 2.03 -24.35
N LEU A 336 -19.54 0.94 -25.07
CA LEU A 336 -18.64 -0.15 -25.41
C LEU A 336 -18.15 -0.12 -26.86
N SER A 337 -18.42 0.95 -27.59
CA SER A 337 -18.10 1.07 -29.04
C SER A 337 -16.62 0.90 -29.36
N TYR A 338 -15.73 1.19 -28.40
CA TYR A 338 -14.29 0.94 -28.49
C TYR A 338 -13.93 -0.55 -28.65
N LEU A 339 -14.86 -1.46 -28.33
CA LEU A 339 -14.72 -2.90 -28.55
C LEU A 339 -15.26 -3.35 -29.91
N GLY A 340 -15.76 -2.41 -30.72
CA GLY A 340 -16.32 -2.69 -32.04
C GLY A 340 -17.73 -3.31 -32.02
N VAL A 341 -18.40 -3.26 -30.86
CA VAL A 341 -19.77 -3.78 -30.68
C VAL A 341 -20.84 -2.77 -31.11
N LYS A 342 -22.05 -3.26 -31.42
CA LYS A 342 -23.20 -2.45 -31.86
C LYS A 342 -24.43 -2.84 -31.05
N ALA A 343 -25.42 -1.96 -31.06
CA ALA A 343 -26.73 -2.27 -30.52
C ALA A 343 -27.31 -3.53 -31.20
N GLY A 344 -27.85 -4.43 -30.39
CA GLY A 344 -28.31 -5.75 -30.79
C GLY A 344 -27.25 -6.86 -30.74
N ASP A 345 -25.97 -6.53 -30.55
CA ASP A 345 -24.94 -7.54 -30.36
C ASP A 345 -25.08 -8.21 -28.98
N LYS A 346 -24.77 -9.49 -28.95
CA LYS A 346 -24.64 -10.20 -27.68
C LYS A 346 -23.24 -9.97 -27.11
N PHE A 347 -23.18 -9.34 -25.94
CA PHE A 347 -21.95 -9.05 -25.24
C PHE A 347 -21.84 -9.87 -23.97
N GLU A 348 -20.79 -10.66 -23.86
CA GLU A 348 -20.48 -11.42 -22.66
C GLU A 348 -19.76 -10.52 -21.66
N MET A 349 -20.47 -10.05 -20.65
CA MET A 349 -19.84 -9.36 -19.53
C MET A 349 -18.99 -10.36 -18.74
N LYS A 350 -17.70 -10.30 -18.92
CA LYS A 350 -16.76 -10.97 -18.02
C LYS A 350 -16.79 -10.23 -16.71
N HIS A 351 -17.57 -10.72 -15.75
CA HIS A 351 -17.63 -10.15 -14.42
C HIS A 351 -16.25 -10.17 -13.78
N GLN A 352 -15.62 -9.02 -13.70
CA GLN A 352 -14.45 -8.83 -12.85
C GLN A 352 -14.95 -8.57 -11.43
N GLY A 353 -14.63 -9.45 -10.50
CA GLY A 353 -14.66 -9.14 -9.08
C GLY A 353 -15.98 -9.29 -8.34
N VAL A 354 -16.98 -9.98 -8.89
CA VAL A 354 -18.14 -10.41 -8.10
C VAL A 354 -17.94 -11.87 -7.73
N ALA A 355 -18.00 -12.17 -6.42
CA ALA A 355 -18.08 -13.55 -5.96
C ALA A 355 -19.34 -14.18 -6.56
N ASP A 356 -19.18 -15.04 -7.56
CA ASP A 356 -20.25 -15.88 -7.99
C ASP A 356 -20.64 -16.77 -6.80
N LYS A 357 -21.95 -17.02 -6.59
CA LYS A 357 -22.44 -17.95 -5.55
C LYS A 357 -21.80 -19.32 -5.61
N ASN A 358 -21.25 -19.70 -6.77
CA ASN A 358 -20.49 -20.94 -6.97
C ASN A 358 -19.16 -20.99 -6.21
N TRP A 359 -18.67 -19.88 -5.69
CA TRP A 359 -17.43 -19.77 -4.90
C TRP A 359 -17.68 -19.81 -3.40
N GLU A 360 -18.92 -19.68 -2.98
CA GLU A 360 -19.29 -19.82 -1.59
C GLU A 360 -19.12 -21.26 -1.14
N ILE A 361 -18.44 -21.44 0.00
CA ILE A 361 -18.21 -22.74 0.62
C ILE A 361 -18.79 -22.76 2.02
N SER A 362 -19.10 -23.94 2.51
CA SER A 362 -19.50 -24.13 3.89
C SER A 362 -18.33 -23.89 4.87
N PHE A 363 -18.65 -23.59 6.12
CA PHE A 363 -17.64 -23.51 7.18
C PHE A 363 -16.84 -24.82 7.32
N GLU A 364 -17.47 -25.96 7.13
CA GLU A 364 -16.79 -27.26 7.22
C GLU A 364 -15.80 -27.48 6.05
N GLU A 365 -16.13 -27.02 4.85
CA GLU A 365 -15.18 -27.04 3.72
C GLU A 365 -14.00 -26.09 3.99
N PHE A 366 -14.27 -24.89 4.49
CA PHE A 366 -13.24 -23.94 4.90
C PHE A 366 -12.31 -24.56 5.96
N LYS A 367 -12.90 -25.11 7.03
CA LYS A 367 -12.17 -25.82 8.08
C LYS A 367 -11.30 -26.93 7.50
N LYS A 368 -11.85 -27.77 6.63
CA LYS A 368 -11.10 -28.85 5.96
C LYS A 368 -9.89 -28.31 5.18
N GLY A 369 -10.04 -27.17 4.52
CA GLY A 369 -8.94 -26.51 3.80
C GLY A 369 -7.78 -26.07 4.71
N LEU A 370 -8.05 -25.77 5.97
CA LEU A 370 -7.03 -25.38 6.95
C LEU A 370 -6.31 -26.59 7.59
N ALA A 371 -6.85 -27.79 7.48
CA ALA A 371 -6.35 -28.99 8.18
C ALA A 371 -4.83 -29.24 8.00
N PRO A 372 -4.22 -29.05 6.81
CA PRO A 372 -2.78 -29.32 6.62
C PRO A 372 -1.85 -28.36 7.37
N TYR A 373 -2.31 -27.16 7.71
CA TYR A 373 -1.46 -26.08 8.25
C TYR A 373 -1.23 -26.22 9.76
N THR A 374 -0.72 -27.38 10.17
CA THR A 374 -0.34 -27.62 11.57
C THR A 374 0.87 -26.76 11.96
N LEU A 375 1.09 -26.55 13.27
CA LEU A 375 2.27 -25.86 13.77
C LEU A 375 3.56 -26.47 13.23
N GLU A 376 3.64 -27.81 13.26
CA GLU A 376 4.81 -28.56 12.79
C GLU A 376 5.06 -28.34 11.28
N TYR A 377 4.02 -28.48 10.47
CA TYR A 377 4.12 -28.26 9.02
C TYR A 377 4.54 -26.83 8.71
N THR A 378 3.84 -25.86 9.32
CA THR A 378 4.08 -24.45 9.06
C THR A 378 5.48 -24.02 9.49
N ALA A 379 5.93 -24.48 10.66
CA ALA A 379 7.28 -24.17 11.13
C ALA A 379 8.36 -24.72 10.21
N LYS A 380 8.21 -25.96 9.71
CA LYS A 380 9.15 -26.55 8.75
C LYS A 380 9.23 -25.78 7.43
N VAL A 381 8.09 -25.28 6.96
CA VAL A 381 8.01 -24.54 5.70
C VAL A 381 8.52 -23.13 5.86
N ALA A 382 8.18 -22.47 6.97
CA ALA A 382 8.33 -21.02 7.13
C ALA A 382 9.60 -20.59 7.87
N LYS A 383 10.27 -21.43 8.65
CA LYS A 383 11.47 -21.04 9.42
C LYS A 383 12.54 -20.45 8.51
N GLY A 384 12.88 -19.17 8.71
CA GLY A 384 13.78 -18.41 7.85
C GLY A 384 15.20 -18.23 8.40
N ASP A 385 15.39 -18.25 9.72
CA ASP A 385 16.71 -18.12 10.36
C ASP A 385 17.33 -19.50 10.56
N ASP A 386 18.46 -19.75 9.93
CA ASP A 386 19.18 -21.02 10.05
C ASP A 386 19.78 -21.22 11.44
N ASN A 387 20.04 -20.15 12.18
CA ASN A 387 20.60 -20.20 13.53
C ASN A 387 19.52 -20.45 14.61
N GLU A 388 18.25 -20.29 14.28
CA GLU A 388 17.14 -20.56 15.19
C GLU A 388 16.76 -22.04 15.16
N SER A 389 16.47 -22.63 16.33
CA SER A 389 15.94 -23.98 16.38
C SER A 389 14.50 -24.04 15.87
N LEU A 390 14.09 -25.18 15.31
CA LEU A 390 12.69 -25.38 14.87
C LEU A 390 11.73 -25.22 16.06
N GLU A 391 12.12 -25.69 17.25
CA GLU A 391 11.29 -25.62 18.45
C GLU A 391 11.12 -24.17 18.94
N ASP A 392 12.14 -23.33 18.87
CA ASP A 392 12.02 -21.93 19.25
C ASP A 392 11.17 -21.16 18.23
N PHE A 393 11.31 -21.46 16.94
CA PHE A 393 10.44 -20.89 15.93
C PHE A 393 8.96 -21.30 16.12
N LYS A 394 8.70 -22.55 16.48
CA LYS A 394 7.34 -23.04 16.82
C LYS A 394 6.77 -22.30 18.04
N LYS A 395 7.56 -22.08 19.08
CA LYS A 395 7.13 -21.29 20.25
C LYS A 395 6.70 -19.89 19.86
N LYS A 396 7.49 -19.21 19.01
CA LYS A 396 7.14 -17.87 18.52
C LYS A 396 5.85 -17.86 17.69
N LEU A 397 5.65 -18.85 16.82
CA LEU A 397 4.41 -18.99 16.07
C LEU A 397 3.20 -19.24 16.96
N GLN A 398 3.36 -20.07 18.00
CA GLN A 398 2.30 -20.33 18.97
C GLN A 398 1.99 -19.07 19.78
N GLU A 399 3.01 -18.33 20.22
CA GLU A 399 2.82 -17.07 20.95
C GLU A 399 2.11 -16.03 20.07
N LEU A 400 2.47 -15.92 18.80
CA LEU A 400 1.76 -15.08 17.83
C LEU A 400 0.29 -15.46 17.74
N ALA A 401 -0.03 -16.74 17.58
CA ALA A 401 -1.43 -17.20 17.52
C ALA A 401 -2.18 -16.89 18.82
N ASN A 402 -1.56 -17.11 19.98
CA ASN A 402 -2.14 -16.82 21.29
C ASN A 402 -2.50 -15.33 21.46
N LEU A 403 -1.66 -14.41 20.96
CA LEU A 403 -1.95 -12.96 20.99
C LEU A 403 -3.22 -12.60 20.18
N TYR A 404 -3.47 -13.30 19.07
CA TYR A 404 -4.72 -13.14 18.33
C TYR A 404 -5.94 -13.73 19.06
N ILE A 405 -5.76 -14.93 19.62
CA ILE A 405 -6.84 -15.72 20.24
C ILE A 405 -7.31 -15.12 21.58
N GLU A 406 -6.44 -14.48 22.32
CA GLU A 406 -6.77 -13.89 23.63
C GLU A 406 -8.01 -12.98 23.53
N LYS A 407 -9.09 -13.37 24.23
CA LYS A 407 -10.46 -12.88 24.00
C LYS A 407 -10.62 -11.35 24.04
N ASN A 408 -10.01 -10.69 24.99
CA ASN A 408 -10.18 -9.25 25.20
C ASN A 408 -8.98 -8.43 24.71
N ARG A 409 -8.00 -9.07 24.12
CA ARG A 409 -6.81 -8.40 23.59
C ARG A 409 -7.15 -7.71 22.28
N LYS A 410 -6.86 -6.45 22.21
CA LYS A 410 -6.96 -5.65 20.99
C LYS A 410 -5.71 -5.88 20.14
N VAL A 411 -5.89 -6.14 18.87
CA VAL A 411 -4.80 -6.46 17.95
C VAL A 411 -4.92 -5.64 16.68
N VAL A 412 -3.88 -4.89 16.35
CA VAL A 412 -3.74 -4.21 15.07
C VAL A 412 -2.64 -4.88 14.26
N SER A 413 -2.94 -5.24 13.02
CA SER A 413 -1.98 -5.80 12.07
C SER A 413 -1.71 -4.83 10.95
N PHE A 414 -0.45 -4.43 10.81
CA PHE A 414 0.04 -3.55 9.76
C PHE A 414 1.01 -4.26 8.85
N TRP A 415 0.93 -4.01 7.57
CA TRP A 415 1.91 -4.49 6.60
C TRP A 415 2.23 -3.48 5.52
N THR A 416 3.30 -3.74 4.78
CA THR A 416 3.71 -2.97 3.63
C THR A 416 4.08 -3.88 2.46
N MET A 417 5.06 -3.49 1.68
CA MET A 417 5.41 -4.12 0.41
C MET A 417 5.98 -5.53 0.54
N GLY A 418 6.66 -5.86 1.65
CA GLY A 418 7.13 -7.23 1.90
C GLY A 418 6.00 -8.26 2.00
N PHE A 419 4.80 -7.80 2.33
CA PHE A 419 3.58 -8.59 2.38
C PHE A 419 2.81 -8.56 1.05
N ASN A 420 2.83 -7.41 0.37
CA ASN A 420 2.01 -7.18 -0.83
C ASN A 420 2.69 -7.65 -2.12
N GLN A 421 4.02 -7.50 -2.23
CA GLN A 421 4.76 -7.63 -3.50
C GLN A 421 5.28 -9.04 -3.75
N HIS A 422 4.42 -10.03 -3.69
CA HIS A 422 4.76 -11.40 -4.11
C HIS A 422 3.58 -12.09 -4.79
N THR A 423 3.81 -13.26 -5.37
CA THR A 423 2.87 -13.94 -6.27
C THR A 423 1.50 -14.26 -5.67
N ARG A 424 1.38 -14.33 -4.35
CA ARG A 424 0.13 -14.60 -3.62
C ARG A 424 -0.29 -13.45 -2.71
N GLY A 425 0.18 -12.24 -2.99
CA GLY A 425 -0.06 -11.07 -2.15
C GLY A 425 -1.55 -10.79 -1.91
N SER A 426 -2.43 -10.95 -2.90
CA SER A 426 -3.88 -10.78 -2.71
C SER A 426 -4.44 -11.76 -1.68
N TRP A 427 -4.10 -13.03 -1.80
CA TRP A 427 -4.57 -14.06 -0.86
C TRP A 427 -4.03 -13.87 0.55
N VAL A 428 -2.80 -13.40 0.69
CA VAL A 428 -2.21 -13.10 2.00
C VAL A 428 -2.99 -11.96 2.67
N ASN A 429 -3.37 -10.93 1.91
CA ASN A 429 -4.21 -9.84 2.42
C ASN A 429 -5.58 -10.35 2.88
N GLU A 430 -6.25 -11.16 2.07
CA GLU A 430 -7.55 -11.74 2.41
C GLU A 430 -7.47 -12.62 3.67
N GLN A 431 -6.41 -13.44 3.81
CA GLN A 431 -6.20 -14.26 5.01
C GLN A 431 -5.97 -13.42 6.27
N ALA A 432 -5.28 -12.28 6.16
CA ALA A 432 -5.13 -11.38 7.29
C ALA A 432 -6.49 -10.86 7.78
N TYR A 433 -7.34 -10.41 6.86
CA TYR A 433 -8.69 -9.96 7.21
C TYR A 433 -9.54 -11.11 7.77
N MET A 434 -9.45 -12.28 7.17
CA MET A 434 -10.19 -13.46 7.61
C MET A 434 -9.86 -13.85 9.06
N VAL A 435 -8.59 -13.81 9.49
CA VAL A 435 -8.21 -14.06 10.88
C VAL A 435 -8.86 -13.04 11.82
N HIS A 436 -8.85 -11.75 11.44
CA HIS A 436 -9.53 -10.72 12.23
C HIS A 436 -11.05 -10.91 12.25
N PHE A 437 -11.66 -11.38 11.16
CA PHE A 437 -13.10 -11.67 11.08
C PHE A 437 -13.49 -12.85 11.95
N LEU A 438 -12.73 -13.94 11.92
CA LEU A 438 -13.01 -15.11 12.79
C LEU A 438 -13.11 -14.72 14.25
N LEU A 439 -12.31 -13.76 14.68
CA LEU A 439 -12.24 -13.28 16.07
C LEU A 439 -13.12 -12.05 16.34
N GLY A 440 -13.82 -11.52 15.33
CA GLY A 440 -14.58 -10.28 15.44
C GLY A 440 -13.71 -9.08 15.81
N LYS A 441 -12.44 -9.06 15.41
CA LYS A 441 -11.44 -8.03 15.73
C LYS A 441 -11.18 -7.06 14.58
N GLN A 442 -12.08 -6.98 13.61
CA GLN A 442 -12.01 -6.01 12.51
C GLN A 442 -12.99 -4.85 12.77
N ALA A 443 -12.64 -3.64 12.35
CA ALA A 443 -13.45 -2.44 12.47
C ALA A 443 -13.90 -2.12 13.92
N LYS A 444 -13.04 -2.42 14.88
CA LYS A 444 -13.27 -2.09 16.30
C LYS A 444 -12.13 -1.18 16.80
N PRO A 445 -12.42 -0.20 17.68
CA PRO A 445 -11.40 0.69 18.22
C PRO A 445 -10.21 -0.07 18.82
N GLY A 446 -9.02 0.15 18.26
CA GLY A 446 -7.78 -0.52 18.62
C GLY A 446 -7.62 -1.93 18.06
N SER A 447 -8.47 -2.36 17.11
CA SER A 447 -8.39 -3.67 16.49
C SER A 447 -8.73 -3.62 15.01
N GLY A 448 -7.90 -4.25 14.21
CA GLY A 448 -8.10 -4.37 12.77
C GLY A 448 -6.81 -4.62 12.01
N ALA A 449 -6.97 -4.91 10.75
CA ALA A 449 -5.87 -5.21 9.84
C ALA A 449 -5.93 -4.28 8.64
N PHE A 450 -4.82 -3.65 8.28
CA PHE A 450 -4.73 -2.88 7.04
C PHE A 450 -3.31 -2.65 6.54
N SER A 451 -3.21 -2.50 5.22
CA SER A 451 -1.96 -2.15 4.54
C SER A 451 -1.62 -0.68 4.74
N LEU A 452 -0.36 -0.41 5.05
CA LEU A 452 0.18 0.95 5.11
C LEU A 452 0.62 1.38 3.72
N THR A 453 0.13 2.53 3.25
CA THR A 453 0.48 3.08 1.95
C THR A 453 1.93 3.54 1.92
N GLY A 454 2.69 3.14 0.88
CA GLY A 454 4.10 3.51 0.72
C GLY A 454 4.30 4.93 0.18
N GLN A 455 3.53 5.33 -0.84
CA GLN A 455 3.64 6.63 -1.50
C GLN A 455 2.45 7.55 -1.16
N PRO A 456 2.66 8.88 -1.06
CA PRO A 456 1.64 9.79 -0.56
C PRO A 456 0.40 9.90 -1.46
N SER A 457 0.55 9.73 -2.77
CA SER A 457 -0.56 9.82 -3.74
C SER A 457 -0.99 8.47 -4.33
N ALA A 458 -0.57 7.35 -3.72
CA ALA A 458 -0.86 6.02 -4.25
C ALA A 458 -2.36 5.69 -4.25
N CYS A 459 -3.07 6.09 -3.21
CA CYS A 459 -4.52 5.88 -3.11
C CYS A 459 -5.35 6.98 -3.82
N GLY A 460 -4.75 8.13 -4.10
CA GLY A 460 -5.40 9.22 -4.84
C GLY A 460 -5.11 9.14 -6.33
N THR A 461 -4.13 9.93 -6.77
CA THR A 461 -3.80 10.11 -8.18
C THR A 461 -3.44 8.81 -8.89
N ALA A 462 -2.66 7.94 -8.25
CA ALA A 462 -2.25 6.69 -8.89
C ALA A 462 -3.44 5.76 -9.14
N ARG A 463 -4.39 5.69 -8.22
CA ARG A 463 -5.60 4.90 -8.38
C ARG A 463 -6.47 5.44 -9.50
N GLU A 464 -6.74 6.72 -9.51
CA GLU A 464 -7.61 7.37 -10.48
C GLU A 464 -7.00 7.41 -11.89
N VAL A 465 -5.70 7.65 -11.99
CA VAL A 465 -5.00 7.77 -13.28
C VAL A 465 -4.57 6.42 -13.83
N GLY A 466 -4.18 5.48 -12.97
CA GLY A 466 -3.61 4.21 -13.36
C GLY A 466 -4.54 3.03 -13.15
N THR A 467 -4.84 2.67 -11.92
CA THR A 467 -5.58 1.45 -11.60
C THR A 467 -6.95 1.39 -12.26
N PHE A 468 -7.63 2.52 -12.36
CA PHE A 468 -8.93 2.67 -13.01
C PHE A 468 -8.87 3.47 -14.30
N SER A 469 -7.71 3.60 -14.92
CA SER A 469 -7.56 4.33 -16.18
C SER A 469 -8.44 3.79 -17.32
N HIS A 470 -8.80 2.53 -17.24
CA HIS A 470 -9.76 1.93 -18.16
C HIS A 470 -11.22 2.38 -17.94
N ARG A 471 -11.54 2.96 -16.78
CA ARG A 471 -12.90 3.43 -16.44
C ARG A 471 -13.06 4.94 -16.58
N LEU A 472 -11.99 5.69 -16.36
CA LEU A 472 -12.10 7.14 -16.42
C LEU A 472 -12.24 7.62 -17.84
N PRO A 473 -12.46 8.88 -18.07
CA PRO A 473 -12.92 9.41 -19.34
C PRO A 473 -12.40 8.64 -20.53
N ALA A 474 -11.78 7.58 -20.15
CA ALA A 474 -11.32 6.46 -20.89
C ALA A 474 -12.27 5.99 -21.96
N ASP A 475 -13.44 5.68 -21.53
CA ASP A 475 -14.47 5.12 -22.40
C ASP A 475 -14.93 6.15 -23.42
N MET A 476 -14.76 7.43 -23.11
CA MET A 476 -15.17 8.51 -23.96
C MET A 476 -14.12 8.99 -24.97
N VAL A 477 -12.84 8.78 -24.70
CA VAL A 477 -11.78 9.43 -25.48
C VAL A 477 -11.05 8.48 -26.41
N VAL A 478 -10.90 7.23 -26.00
CA VAL A 478 -10.19 6.23 -26.80
C VAL A 478 -11.10 5.54 -27.80
N ALA A 479 -12.38 5.57 -27.52
CA ALA A 479 -13.36 4.81 -28.29
C ALA A 479 -13.61 5.36 -29.68
N ASN A 480 -13.64 6.65 -29.88
CA ASN A 480 -13.99 7.22 -31.18
C ASN A 480 -12.84 8.03 -31.77
N PRO A 481 -12.33 7.65 -32.98
CA PRO A 481 -11.40 8.46 -33.72
C PRO A 481 -12.06 9.76 -34.19
#